data_5b62e45d03412259f6130d0c0085d080
#
_entry.id   5b62e45d03412259f6130d0c0085d080
#
_cell.length_a   1.000
_cell.length_b   1.000
_cell.length_c   1.000
_cell.angle_alpha   90.00
_cell.angle_beta   90.00
_cell.angle_gamma   90.00
#
_symmetry.space_group_name_H-M   'P 1'
#
loop_
_entity.id
_entity.type
_entity.pdbx_description
1 polymer ?
#
loop_
_entity_poly.entity_id
_entity_poly.type
_entity_poly.pdbx_seq_one_letter_code
_entity_poly.pdbx_strand_id
1 'polypeptide(L)'
;MDSKEGVVHSVCTSAASVADKHMLPDLLHGEERKVWGDGGYQGQTEAIQEVAPQAQDMTSRRTKFKNYIDEEAKRKNTTKSKVRAKVEHVFRILKRVFGFDKVRYRGIAKNHHRLCANFALINLYLHRKRLAVLGA
;
A
#
# COMPACT_ATOMS: atom_id res chain seq x y z
N MET A 1 3.10 -1.15 -3.54
CA MET A 1 4.40 -1.46 -2.87
C MET A 1 4.66 -2.96 -2.96
N ASP A 2 5.87 -3.33 -3.33
CA ASP A 2 6.30 -4.73 -3.31
C ASP A 2 6.39 -5.29 -1.89
N SER A 3 5.80 -6.48 -1.67
CA SER A 3 5.75 -7.10 -0.35
C SER A 3 7.06 -7.80 0.07
N LYS A 4 7.94 -8.12 -0.89
CA LYS A 4 9.24 -8.75 -0.65
C LYS A 4 10.31 -7.70 -0.43
N GLU A 5 10.52 -6.86 -1.43
CA GLU A 5 11.57 -5.84 -1.46
C GLU A 5 11.24 -4.61 -0.60
N GLY A 6 9.97 -4.33 -0.36
CA GLY A 6 9.54 -3.13 0.38
C GLY A 6 9.66 -1.83 -0.43
N VAL A 7 9.78 -1.93 -1.75
CA VAL A 7 9.86 -0.79 -2.66
C VAL A 7 8.48 -0.28 -3.02
N VAL A 8 8.28 1.03 -3.02
CA VAL A 8 7.07 1.67 -3.51
C VAL A 8 7.18 1.82 -5.03
N HIS A 9 6.32 1.11 -5.78
CA HIS A 9 6.27 1.17 -7.24
C HIS A 9 5.34 2.26 -7.73
N SER A 10 4.13 2.30 -7.18
CA SER A 10 3.06 3.16 -7.65
C SER A 10 2.49 3.97 -6.51
N VAL A 11 2.08 5.17 -6.83
CA VAL A 11 1.41 6.09 -5.91
C VAL A 11 0.24 6.70 -6.67
N CYS A 12 -0.93 6.60 -6.10
CA CYS A 12 -2.12 7.30 -6.58
C CYS A 12 -2.57 8.33 -5.54
N THR A 13 -3.09 9.45 -5.99
CA THR A 13 -3.64 10.49 -5.13
C THR A 13 -5.00 10.92 -5.66
N SER A 14 -5.95 11.02 -4.77
CA SER A 14 -7.31 11.42 -5.09
C SER A 14 -7.78 12.54 -4.16
N ALA A 15 -8.94 13.12 -4.47
CA ALA A 15 -9.62 14.02 -3.54
C ALA A 15 -10.11 13.22 -2.32
N ALA A 16 -10.20 13.88 -1.16
CA ALA A 16 -10.64 13.24 0.08
C ALA A 16 -12.07 12.64 0.02
N SER A 17 -12.86 13.06 -0.95
CA SER A 17 -14.21 12.52 -1.22
C SER A 17 -14.21 11.17 -1.96
N VAL A 18 -13.08 10.79 -2.55
CA VAL A 18 -12.93 9.52 -3.31
C VAL A 18 -12.44 8.44 -2.36
N ALA A 19 -13.16 7.33 -2.27
CA ALA A 19 -12.74 6.22 -1.44
C ALA A 19 -11.53 5.51 -2.06
N ASP A 20 -10.55 5.15 -1.24
CA ASP A 20 -9.26 4.56 -1.64
C ASP A 20 -9.43 3.30 -2.52
N LYS A 21 -10.48 2.52 -2.28
CA LYS A 21 -10.79 1.31 -3.06
C LYS A 21 -10.96 1.58 -4.57
N HIS A 22 -11.43 2.77 -4.95
CA HIS A 22 -11.61 3.14 -6.36
C HIS A 22 -10.29 3.43 -7.08
N MET A 23 -9.20 3.64 -6.33
CA MET A 23 -7.86 3.84 -6.88
C MET A 23 -7.08 2.53 -7.05
N LEU A 24 -7.69 1.40 -6.67
CA LEU A 24 -7.00 0.11 -6.70
C LEU A 24 -6.56 -0.32 -8.12
N PRO A 25 -7.38 -0.17 -9.17
CA PRO A 25 -6.96 -0.50 -10.53
C PRO A 25 -5.72 0.27 -10.98
N ASP A 26 -5.61 1.55 -10.62
CA ASP A 26 -4.47 2.42 -10.99
C ASP A 26 -3.17 2.05 -10.27
N LEU A 27 -3.24 1.23 -9.23
CA LEU A 27 -2.10 0.77 -8.43
C LEU A 27 -1.57 -0.60 -8.85
N LEU A 28 -2.33 -1.33 -9.66
CA LEU A 28 -1.99 -2.66 -10.16
C LEU A 28 -1.30 -2.58 -11.52
N HIS A 29 -0.42 -3.55 -11.82
CA HIS A 29 0.37 -3.61 -13.05
C HIS A 29 0.04 -4.84 -13.91
N GLY A 30 -0.84 -5.74 -13.43
CA GLY A 30 -1.25 -6.96 -14.12
C GLY A 30 -0.36 -8.18 -13.87
N GLU A 31 0.81 -7.99 -13.26
CA GLU A 31 1.78 -9.07 -13.00
C GLU A 31 1.76 -9.56 -11.54
N GLU A 32 0.88 -9.01 -10.72
CA GLU A 32 0.78 -9.36 -9.31
C GLU A 32 0.33 -10.80 -9.12
N ARG A 33 1.00 -11.52 -8.23
CA ARG A 33 0.56 -12.84 -7.77
C ARG A 33 -0.30 -12.78 -6.53
N LYS A 34 -0.14 -11.74 -5.71
CA LYS A 34 -0.91 -11.52 -4.47
C LYS A 34 -1.11 -10.03 -4.24
N VAL A 35 -2.33 -9.63 -3.97
CA VAL A 35 -2.70 -8.26 -3.62
C VAL A 35 -3.13 -8.22 -2.15
N TRP A 36 -2.44 -7.40 -1.37
CA TRP A 36 -2.68 -7.24 0.06
C TRP A 36 -3.36 -5.91 0.33
N GLY A 37 -4.54 -5.96 0.91
CA GLY A 37 -5.31 -4.77 1.28
C GLY A 37 -5.81 -4.84 2.73
N ASP A 38 -6.20 -3.69 3.27
CA ASP A 38 -6.91 -3.64 4.53
C ASP A 38 -8.42 -3.91 4.34
N GLY A 39 -9.20 -3.83 5.43
CA GLY A 39 -10.64 -4.07 5.36
C GLY A 39 -11.40 -3.05 4.51
N GLY A 40 -10.82 -1.88 4.22
CA GLY A 40 -11.40 -0.88 3.33
C GLY A 40 -11.45 -1.30 1.86
N TYR A 41 -10.60 -2.25 1.48
CA TYR A 41 -10.57 -2.84 0.14
C TYR A 41 -11.38 -4.14 0.02
N GLN A 42 -12.14 -4.51 1.04
CA GLN A 42 -12.98 -5.71 1.00
C GLN A 42 -14.01 -5.61 -0.14
N GLY A 43 -14.21 -6.71 -0.87
CA GLY A 43 -15.15 -6.79 -2.00
C GLY A 43 -14.60 -6.27 -3.33
N GLN A 44 -13.29 -6.07 -3.45
CA GLN A 44 -12.62 -5.63 -4.69
C GLN A 44 -11.99 -6.79 -5.48
N THR A 45 -12.37 -8.03 -5.20
CA THR A 45 -11.81 -9.23 -5.87
C THR A 45 -11.99 -9.18 -7.38
N GLU A 46 -13.16 -8.76 -7.87
CA GLU A 46 -13.43 -8.62 -9.31
C GLU A 46 -12.54 -7.58 -9.95
N ALA A 47 -12.40 -6.39 -9.34
CA ALA A 47 -11.52 -5.33 -9.83
C ALA A 47 -10.03 -5.76 -9.83
N ILE A 48 -9.61 -6.57 -8.85
CA ILE A 48 -8.26 -7.15 -8.84
C ILE A 48 -8.09 -8.13 -10.00
N GLN A 49 -9.06 -9.01 -10.23
CA GLN A 49 -8.99 -10.03 -11.28
C GLN A 49 -9.09 -9.43 -12.70
N GLU A 50 -9.78 -8.32 -12.86
CA GLU A 50 -9.86 -7.60 -14.12
C GLU A 50 -8.49 -7.07 -14.56
N VAL A 51 -7.71 -6.49 -13.65
CA VAL A 51 -6.39 -5.92 -13.95
C VAL A 51 -5.28 -6.97 -13.84
N ALA A 52 -5.35 -7.83 -12.82
CA ALA A 52 -4.36 -8.86 -12.52
C ALA A 52 -5.04 -10.24 -12.38
N PRO A 53 -5.36 -10.94 -13.48
CA PRO A 53 -6.16 -12.17 -13.47
C PRO A 53 -5.54 -13.32 -12.64
N GLN A 54 -4.22 -13.33 -12.50
CA GLN A 54 -3.51 -14.35 -11.73
C GLN A 54 -3.32 -13.98 -10.25
N ALA A 55 -3.74 -12.78 -9.86
CA ALA A 55 -3.54 -12.30 -8.50
C ALA A 55 -4.51 -12.94 -7.51
N GLN A 56 -3.96 -13.45 -6.42
CA GLN A 56 -4.76 -13.88 -5.28
C GLN A 56 -5.11 -12.67 -4.40
N ASP A 57 -6.39 -12.46 -4.16
CA ASP A 57 -6.87 -11.44 -3.22
C ASP A 57 -6.59 -11.85 -1.77
N MET A 58 -5.66 -11.14 -1.15
CA MET A 58 -5.25 -11.31 0.26
C MET A 58 -5.77 -10.18 1.15
N THR A 59 -6.80 -9.46 0.71
CA THR A 59 -7.43 -8.39 1.50
C THR A 59 -7.93 -8.93 2.85
N SER A 60 -7.81 -8.11 3.88
CA SER A 60 -8.29 -8.45 5.22
C SER A 60 -9.80 -8.51 5.25
N ARG A 61 -10.35 -9.57 5.84
CA ARG A 61 -11.80 -9.77 5.97
C ARG A 61 -12.31 -9.26 7.31
N ARG A 62 -13.58 -8.88 7.36
CA ARG A 62 -14.25 -8.56 8.61
C ARG A 62 -14.30 -9.82 9.49
N THR A 63 -13.89 -9.67 10.75
CA THR A 63 -13.81 -10.77 11.73
C THR A 63 -14.84 -10.65 12.84
N LYS A 64 -15.36 -9.43 13.08
CA LYS A 64 -16.36 -9.18 14.12
C LYS A 64 -17.74 -9.04 13.51
N PHE A 65 -18.66 -9.86 13.96
CA PHE A 65 -20.07 -9.83 13.64
C PHE A 65 -20.88 -9.55 14.91
N LYS A 66 -22.17 -9.22 14.78
CA LYS A 66 -23.01 -8.81 15.93
C LYS A 66 -23.01 -9.85 17.06
N ASN A 67 -22.98 -11.14 16.71
CA ASN A 67 -23.17 -12.24 17.66
C ASN A 67 -21.98 -13.20 17.77
N TYR A 68 -20.92 -13.04 16.97
CA TYR A 68 -19.75 -13.92 17.04
C TYR A 68 -18.48 -13.28 16.44
N ILE A 69 -17.33 -13.88 16.77
CA ILE A 69 -16.04 -13.52 16.22
C ILE A 69 -15.53 -14.72 15.39
N ASP A 70 -15.19 -14.49 14.14
CA ASP A 70 -14.56 -15.49 13.29
C ASP A 70 -13.05 -15.58 13.62
N GLU A 71 -12.68 -16.54 14.45
CA GLU A 71 -11.31 -16.74 14.92
C GLU A 71 -10.38 -17.23 13.80
N GLU A 72 -10.89 -17.93 12.80
CA GLU A 72 -10.08 -18.36 11.65
C GLU A 72 -9.72 -17.16 10.77
N ALA A 73 -10.69 -16.34 10.44
CA ALA A 73 -10.46 -15.09 9.72
C ALA A 73 -9.54 -14.15 10.50
N LYS A 74 -9.63 -14.11 11.82
CA LYS A 74 -8.76 -13.34 12.71
C LYS A 74 -7.31 -13.82 12.64
N ARG A 75 -7.04 -15.13 12.68
CA ARG A 75 -5.68 -15.69 12.51
C ARG A 75 -5.13 -15.39 11.13
N LYS A 76 -5.91 -15.56 10.06
CA LYS A 76 -5.52 -15.19 8.69
C LYS A 76 -5.19 -13.70 8.58
N ASN A 77 -6.00 -12.83 9.18
CA ASN A 77 -5.76 -11.39 9.19
C ASN A 77 -4.48 -11.00 9.96
N THR A 78 -4.11 -11.72 11.03
CA THR A 78 -2.84 -11.48 11.74
C THR A 78 -1.64 -11.69 10.83
N THR A 79 -1.64 -12.75 10.02
CA THR A 79 -0.58 -13.00 9.03
C THR A 79 -0.56 -11.90 7.95
N LYS A 80 -1.72 -11.50 7.45
CA LYS A 80 -1.87 -10.42 6.47
C LYS A 80 -1.37 -9.08 7.02
N SER A 81 -1.63 -8.78 8.30
CA SER A 81 -1.18 -7.56 8.97
C SER A 81 0.33 -7.42 9.02
N LYS A 82 1.08 -8.51 9.13
CA LYS A 82 2.56 -8.48 9.08
C LYS A 82 3.09 -7.94 7.75
N VAL A 83 2.46 -8.29 6.64
CA VAL A 83 2.82 -7.76 5.32
C VAL A 83 2.45 -6.28 5.22
N ARG A 84 1.27 -5.90 5.68
CA ARG A 84 0.79 -4.51 5.68
C ARG A 84 1.65 -3.59 6.55
N ALA A 85 2.20 -4.08 7.64
CA ALA A 85 3.10 -3.32 8.50
C ALA A 85 4.31 -2.71 7.75
N LYS A 86 4.73 -3.32 6.63
CA LYS A 86 5.77 -2.74 5.75
C LYS A 86 5.30 -1.42 5.12
N VAL A 87 4.05 -1.35 4.68
CA VAL A 87 3.45 -0.12 4.13
C VAL A 87 3.37 0.96 5.21
N GLU A 88 2.91 0.60 6.41
CA GLU A 88 2.83 1.52 7.54
C GLU A 88 4.21 2.07 7.92
N HIS A 89 5.25 1.24 7.82
CA HIS A 89 6.64 1.68 8.05
C HIS A 89 7.08 2.73 7.02
N VAL A 90 6.75 2.55 5.75
CA VAL A 90 7.03 3.53 4.68
C VAL A 90 6.34 4.86 4.97
N PHE A 91 5.06 4.84 5.33
CA PHE A 91 4.33 6.05 5.70
C PHE A 91 4.87 6.72 6.98
N ARG A 92 5.41 5.93 7.92
CA ARG A 92 6.09 6.48 9.10
C ARG A 92 7.35 7.25 8.69
N ILE A 93 8.16 6.71 7.79
CA ILE A 93 9.34 7.39 7.25
C ILE A 93 8.91 8.67 6.51
N LEU A 94 7.89 8.60 5.66
CA LEU A 94 7.35 9.76 4.95
C LEU A 94 7.01 10.91 5.90
N LYS A 95 6.35 10.60 7.01
CA LYS A 95 5.93 11.62 8.00
C LYS A 95 7.08 12.08 8.90
N ARG A 96 7.90 11.14 9.43
CA ARG A 96 8.89 11.43 10.48
C ARG A 96 10.24 11.88 9.93
N VAL A 97 10.67 11.34 8.79
CA VAL A 97 11.98 11.66 8.19
C VAL A 97 11.83 12.74 7.11
N PHE A 98 10.82 12.61 6.25
CA PHE A 98 10.61 13.54 5.13
C PHE A 98 9.62 14.68 5.43
N GLY A 99 9.06 14.73 6.65
CA GLY A 99 8.22 15.84 7.11
C GLY A 99 6.95 16.04 6.29
N PHE A 100 6.35 14.96 5.77
CA PHE A 100 5.10 15.03 5.04
C PHE A 100 3.90 14.87 6.00
N ASP A 101 3.66 15.90 6.82
CA ASP A 101 2.55 15.91 7.78
C ASP A 101 1.24 16.42 7.17
N LYS A 102 1.36 17.33 6.20
CA LYS A 102 0.22 17.93 5.51
C LYS A 102 0.54 18.32 4.07
N VAL A 103 -0.49 18.49 3.26
CA VAL A 103 -0.35 19.03 1.92
C VAL A 103 0.15 20.48 1.98
N ARG A 104 1.09 20.83 1.13
CA ARG A 104 1.70 22.18 1.06
C ARG A 104 1.28 22.95 -0.18
N TYR A 105 0.90 22.25 -1.23
CA TYR A 105 0.60 22.88 -2.51
C TYR A 105 -0.89 22.90 -2.77
N ARG A 106 -1.35 23.92 -3.48
CA ARG A 106 -2.71 23.99 -3.99
C ARG A 106 -2.86 23.04 -5.20
N GLY A 107 -3.86 22.20 -5.18
CA GLY A 107 -4.17 21.23 -6.24
C GLY A 107 -3.53 19.86 -6.07
N ILE A 108 -4.18 18.83 -6.64
CA ILE A 108 -3.78 17.42 -6.51
C ILE A 108 -2.46 17.15 -7.22
N ALA A 109 -2.30 17.62 -8.46
CA ALA A 109 -1.12 17.33 -9.28
C ALA A 109 0.20 17.70 -8.61
N LYS A 110 0.32 18.91 -8.03
CA LYS A 110 1.54 19.37 -7.34
C LYS A 110 1.85 18.52 -6.09
N ASN A 111 0.83 18.13 -5.34
CA ASN A 111 0.97 17.28 -4.17
C ASN A 111 1.32 15.85 -4.57
N HIS A 112 0.77 15.35 -5.68
CA HIS A 112 1.13 14.05 -6.26
C HIS A 112 2.61 14.01 -6.64
N HIS A 113 3.11 14.98 -7.42
CA HIS A 113 4.53 15.03 -7.79
C HIS A 113 5.45 15.07 -6.56
N ARG A 114 5.07 15.83 -5.53
CA ARG A 114 5.82 15.83 -4.27
C ARG A 114 5.83 14.47 -3.59
N LEU A 115 4.69 13.76 -3.57
CA LEU A 115 4.60 12.41 -3.02
C LEU A 115 5.47 11.43 -3.80
N CYS A 116 5.44 11.46 -5.13
CA CYS A 116 6.28 10.62 -5.98
C CYS A 116 7.77 10.84 -5.70
N ALA A 117 8.20 12.10 -5.61
CA ALA A 117 9.58 12.43 -5.26
C ALA A 117 9.97 11.91 -3.86
N ASN A 118 9.10 12.09 -2.87
CA ASN A 118 9.34 11.59 -1.52
C ASN A 118 9.43 10.06 -1.48
N PHE A 119 8.55 9.34 -2.19
CA PHE A 119 8.62 7.88 -2.21
C PHE A 119 9.84 7.36 -2.97
N ALA A 120 10.30 8.03 -4.02
CA ALA A 120 11.57 7.71 -4.67
C ALA A 120 12.75 7.84 -3.68
N LEU A 121 12.81 8.93 -2.94
CA LEU A 121 13.83 9.14 -1.90
C LEU A 121 13.71 8.15 -0.74
N ILE A 122 12.49 7.76 -0.35
CA ILE A 122 12.25 6.73 0.66
C ILE A 122 12.76 5.38 0.19
N ASN A 123 12.54 5.01 -1.07
CA ASN A 123 13.10 3.79 -1.64
C ASN A 123 14.63 3.77 -1.53
N LEU A 124 15.30 4.85 -1.90
CA LEU A 124 16.76 4.99 -1.73
C LEU A 124 17.16 4.91 -0.24
N TYR A 125 16.46 5.60 0.63
CA TYR A 125 16.72 5.59 2.08
C TYR A 125 16.60 4.19 2.69
N LEU A 126 15.56 3.44 2.33
CA LEU A 126 15.34 2.08 2.82
C LEU A 126 16.44 1.11 2.36
N HIS A 127 16.88 1.26 1.11
CA HIS A 127 17.87 0.37 0.51
C HIS A 127 19.31 0.90 0.58
N ARG A 128 19.58 2.03 1.26
CA ARG A 128 20.87 2.70 1.29
C ARG A 128 22.06 1.81 1.68
N LYS A 129 21.84 0.86 2.63
CA LYS A 129 22.90 -0.08 3.03
C LYS A 129 23.25 -1.06 1.92
N ARG A 130 22.23 -1.58 1.22
CA ARG A 130 22.42 -2.48 0.07
C ARG A 130 23.09 -1.77 -1.09
N LEU A 131 22.69 -0.54 -1.37
CA LEU A 131 23.28 0.29 -2.43
C LEU A 131 24.74 0.63 -2.13
N ALA A 132 25.09 0.95 -0.90
CA ALA A 132 26.46 1.23 -0.49
C ALA A 132 27.40 0.03 -0.70
N VAL A 133 26.93 -1.19 -0.54
CA VAL A 133 27.72 -2.42 -0.79
C VAL A 133 27.92 -2.67 -2.29
N LEU A 134 26.98 -2.26 -3.13
CA LEU A 134 27.08 -2.44 -4.59
C LEU A 134 27.99 -1.39 -5.26
N GLY A 135 28.28 -0.28 -4.57
CA GLY A 135 29.12 0.80 -5.06
C GLY A 135 30.56 0.79 -4.48
N ALA A 136 30.88 -0.22 -3.69
CA ALA A 136 32.23 -0.44 -3.14
C ALA A 136 32.94 -1.59 -3.88
#